data_f4ee9a5d733f7b44b700b63476e6adee
#
_entry.id   f4ee9a5d733f7b44b700b63476e6adee
#
_cell.length_a   1.000
_cell.length_b   1.000
_cell.length_c   1.000
_cell.angle_alpha   90.00
_cell.angle_beta   90.00
_cell.angle_gamma   90.00
#
_symmetry.space_group_name_H-M   'P 1'
#
loop_
_entity.id
_entity.type
_entity.pdbx_description
1 polymer ?
#
loop_
_entity_poly.entity_id
_entity_poly.type
_entity_poly.pdbx_seq_one_letter_code
_entity_poly.pdbx_strand_id
1 'polypeptide(L)'
;MEKLICAIMFLLSLPAASVHAQAFKEMTFFELSAGSGVKHHGITPVDFSFKLHVDLLPFAYTFIAAEDNIALYKNDGAKSYSNGCSMGGGLGFKLLNGVKGKHALDVRVKSLSTLGNPDWKRNTYDASLAWYLKTEKFSPIVELGYRYLDSRTKGIDNYGNAYLTIGLRY
;
A
#
# COMPACT_ATOMS: atom_id res chain seq x y z
N MET A 1 -3.17 -1.23 23.60
CA MET A 1 -2.12 -2.27 23.39
C MET A 1 -2.71 -3.67 23.34
N GLU A 2 -3.61 -4.06 24.22
CA GLU A 2 -4.19 -5.42 24.25
C GLU A 2 -4.90 -5.85 22.97
N LYS A 3 -5.68 -4.96 22.34
CA LYS A 3 -6.39 -5.28 21.08
C LYS A 3 -5.43 -5.53 19.89
N LEU A 4 -4.26 -4.91 19.89
CA LEU A 4 -3.24 -5.12 18.85
C LEU A 4 -2.54 -6.47 19.07
N ILE A 5 -2.28 -6.84 20.33
CA ILE A 5 -1.69 -8.12 20.71
C ILE A 5 -2.64 -9.27 20.35
N CYS A 6 -3.95 -9.12 20.62
CA CYS A 6 -4.96 -10.09 20.20
C CYS A 6 -5.06 -10.27 18.68
N ALA A 7 -4.95 -9.18 17.90
CA ALA A 7 -4.95 -9.25 16.45
C ALA A 7 -3.70 -9.96 15.90
N ILE A 8 -2.53 -9.68 16.49
CA ILE A 8 -1.27 -10.35 16.13
C ILE A 8 -1.30 -11.82 16.56
N MET A 9 -1.83 -12.15 17.74
CA MET A 9 -1.99 -13.53 18.21
C MET A 9 -2.99 -14.31 17.36
N PHE A 10 -4.05 -13.69 16.87
CA PHE A 10 -5.00 -14.31 15.96
C PHE A 10 -4.39 -14.59 14.58
N LEU A 11 -3.53 -13.70 14.08
CA LEU A 11 -2.74 -13.91 12.85
C LEU A 11 -1.69 -15.02 13.02
N LEU A 12 -1.11 -15.17 14.21
CA LEU A 12 -0.11 -16.20 14.52
C LEU A 12 -0.73 -17.56 14.89
N SER A 13 -2.02 -17.60 15.27
CA SER A 13 -2.75 -18.83 15.57
C SER A 13 -3.38 -19.51 14.35
N LEU A 14 -3.14 -19.02 13.14
CA LEU A 14 -3.44 -19.77 11.93
C LEU A 14 -2.63 -21.06 11.95
N PRO A 15 -3.29 -22.23 11.92
CA PRO A 15 -2.68 -23.51 12.25
C PRO A 15 -1.49 -23.77 11.32
N ALA A 16 -0.35 -24.04 11.93
CA ALA A 16 0.83 -24.61 11.29
C ALA A 16 0.53 -26.07 10.90
N ALA A 17 -0.39 -26.28 9.97
CA ALA A 17 -0.61 -27.56 9.34
C ALA A 17 0.43 -27.72 8.25
N SER A 18 1.37 -28.63 8.45
CA SER A 18 2.52 -28.91 7.63
C SER A 18 2.23 -29.30 6.16
N VAL A 19 0.97 -29.50 5.80
CA VAL A 19 0.51 -29.77 4.42
C VAL A 19 0.29 -28.48 3.61
N HIS A 20 0.24 -27.30 4.24
CA HIS A 20 -0.13 -26.06 3.56
C HIS A 20 1.03 -25.07 3.36
N ALA A 21 2.23 -25.36 3.83
CA ALA A 21 3.36 -24.43 3.68
C ALA A 21 3.72 -24.16 2.20
N GLN A 22 3.61 -25.18 1.35
CA GLN A 22 3.88 -25.04 -0.08
C GLN A 22 2.73 -24.29 -0.79
N ALA A 23 1.49 -24.61 -0.47
CA ALA A 23 0.31 -23.90 -0.98
C ALA A 23 0.28 -22.44 -0.48
N PHE A 24 0.66 -22.19 0.78
CA PHE A 24 0.75 -20.84 1.33
C PHE A 24 1.82 -20.02 0.61
N LYS A 25 2.97 -20.59 0.27
CA LYS A 25 4.02 -19.94 -0.51
C LYS A 25 3.56 -19.56 -1.92
N GLU A 26 2.71 -20.34 -2.54
CA GLU A 26 2.14 -20.05 -3.86
C GLU A 26 1.03 -19.01 -3.82
N MET A 27 0.41 -18.81 -2.64
CA MET A 27 -0.69 -17.85 -2.43
C MET A 27 -0.24 -16.50 -1.89
N THR A 28 1.03 -16.38 -1.47
CA THR A 28 1.54 -15.13 -0.85
C THR A 28 2.61 -14.50 -1.71
N PHE A 29 2.60 -13.19 -1.79
CA PHE A 29 3.65 -12.42 -2.44
C PHE A 29 3.88 -11.08 -1.77
N PHE A 30 5.10 -10.58 -1.88
CA PHE A 30 5.52 -9.31 -1.32
C PHE A 30 5.64 -8.26 -2.41
N GLU A 31 5.39 -7.02 -2.05
CA GLU A 31 5.56 -5.89 -2.94
C GLU A 31 6.25 -4.75 -2.20
N LEU A 32 7.30 -4.20 -2.82
CA LEU A 32 7.96 -2.98 -2.39
C LEU A 32 7.76 -1.94 -3.48
N SER A 33 7.31 -0.76 -3.13
CA SER A 33 7.11 0.32 -4.08
C SER A 33 7.45 1.68 -3.49
N ALA A 34 7.83 2.59 -4.36
CA ALA A 34 8.03 4.00 -4.05
C ALA A 34 7.26 4.85 -5.05
N GLY A 35 6.75 5.98 -4.62
CA GLY A 35 5.95 6.82 -5.48
C GLY A 35 5.83 8.25 -5.01
N SER A 36 5.11 9.02 -5.80
CA SER A 36 4.81 10.41 -5.50
C SER A 36 3.43 10.76 -6.03
N GLY A 37 2.75 11.63 -5.30
CA GLY A 37 1.49 12.24 -5.72
C GLY A 37 1.69 13.62 -6.33
N VAL A 38 0.59 14.16 -6.85
CA VAL A 38 0.57 15.53 -7.36
C VAL A 38 0.80 16.51 -6.21
N LYS A 39 1.62 17.52 -6.46
CA LYS A 39 1.89 18.58 -5.49
C LYS A 39 0.60 19.31 -5.09
N HIS A 40 0.36 19.44 -3.79
CA HIS A 40 -0.81 20.10 -3.22
C HIS A 40 -0.38 21.12 -2.16
N HIS A 41 -0.86 22.37 -2.27
CA HIS A 41 -0.54 23.50 -1.34
C HIS A 41 0.96 23.61 -1.00
N GLY A 42 1.83 23.43 -1.99
CA GLY A 42 3.28 23.52 -1.78
C GLY A 42 3.95 22.25 -1.27
N ILE A 43 3.17 21.21 -0.89
CA ILE A 43 3.65 19.92 -0.40
C ILE A 43 3.76 18.95 -1.57
N THR A 44 4.90 18.28 -1.69
CA THR A 44 5.11 17.15 -2.61
C THR A 44 5.13 15.87 -1.77
N PRO A 45 4.12 14.99 -1.90
CA PRO A 45 4.10 13.72 -1.19
C PRO A 45 5.07 12.73 -1.86
N VAL A 46 5.81 11.99 -1.05
CA VAL A 46 6.62 10.85 -1.46
C VAL A 46 6.29 9.70 -0.53
N ASP A 47 6.01 8.54 -1.10
CA ASP A 47 5.57 7.39 -0.35
C ASP A 47 6.49 6.20 -0.62
N PHE A 48 6.85 5.47 0.44
CA PHE A 48 7.48 4.16 0.37
C PHE A 48 6.51 3.14 0.94
N SER A 49 6.21 2.09 0.22
CA SER A 49 5.20 1.12 0.60
C SER A 49 5.76 -0.30 0.58
N PHE A 50 5.46 -1.03 1.64
CA PHE A 50 5.58 -2.48 1.71
C PHE A 50 4.18 -3.09 1.77
N LYS A 51 3.91 -4.09 0.94
CA LYS A 51 2.64 -4.81 0.92
C LYS A 51 2.89 -6.32 1.00
N LEU A 52 2.13 -7.00 1.83
CA LEU A 52 2.04 -8.45 1.87
C LEU A 52 0.66 -8.86 1.36
N HIS A 53 0.63 -9.60 0.29
CA HIS A 53 -0.59 -10.04 -0.39
C HIS A 53 -0.87 -11.50 -0.11
N VAL A 54 -2.16 -11.85 -0.04
CA VAL A 54 -2.65 -13.22 0.09
C VAL A 54 -3.76 -13.43 -0.92
N ASP A 55 -3.58 -14.35 -1.85
CA ASP A 55 -4.61 -14.76 -2.81
C ASP A 55 -5.74 -15.47 -2.07
N LEU A 56 -6.96 -14.94 -2.17
CA LEU A 56 -8.17 -15.52 -1.59
C LEU A 56 -8.93 -16.36 -2.62
N LEU A 57 -8.95 -15.87 -3.86
CA LEU A 57 -9.65 -16.46 -4.99
C LEU A 57 -8.77 -16.31 -6.24
N PRO A 58 -8.98 -17.10 -7.29
CA PRO A 58 -8.19 -16.98 -8.53
C PRO A 58 -8.19 -15.58 -9.15
N PHE A 59 -9.23 -14.78 -8.85
CA PHE A 59 -9.41 -13.43 -9.39
C PHE A 59 -9.30 -12.32 -8.33
N ALA A 60 -9.13 -12.67 -7.02
CA ALA A 60 -9.12 -11.68 -5.94
C ALA A 60 -8.12 -12.04 -4.85
N TYR A 61 -7.51 -11.03 -4.25
CA TYR A 61 -6.59 -11.13 -3.14
C TYR A 61 -6.84 -10.03 -2.11
N THR A 62 -6.39 -10.26 -0.89
CA THR A 62 -6.27 -9.23 0.14
C THR A 62 -4.82 -8.89 0.37
N PHE A 63 -4.56 -7.75 0.97
CA PHE A 63 -3.22 -7.37 1.39
C PHE A 63 -3.23 -6.50 2.64
N ILE A 64 -2.16 -6.59 3.41
CA ILE A 64 -1.78 -5.60 4.40
C ILE A 64 -0.71 -4.71 3.81
N ALA A 65 -0.72 -3.43 4.19
CA ALA A 65 0.23 -2.45 3.71
C ALA A 65 0.75 -1.60 4.86
N ALA A 66 2.06 -1.32 4.81
CA ALA A 66 2.71 -0.30 5.63
C ALA A 66 3.32 0.73 4.67
N GLU A 67 3.06 2.00 4.93
CA GLU A 67 3.57 3.11 4.12
C GLU A 67 4.29 4.13 5.00
N ASP A 68 5.50 4.51 4.61
CA ASP A 68 6.17 5.70 5.10
C ASP A 68 5.87 6.85 4.14
N ASN A 69 5.22 7.88 4.65
CA ASN A 69 4.75 9.02 3.87
C ASN A 69 5.58 10.25 4.24
N ILE A 70 6.31 10.77 3.27
CA ILE A 70 7.17 11.94 3.41
C ILE A 70 6.52 13.11 2.70
N ALA A 71 6.22 14.17 3.45
CA ALA A 71 5.75 15.43 2.91
C ALA A 71 6.93 16.37 2.72
N LEU A 72 7.31 16.66 1.49
CA LEU A 72 8.37 17.62 1.16
C LEU A 72 7.75 18.99 0.93
N TYR A 73 8.22 20.01 1.66
CA TYR A 73 7.73 21.40 1.57
C TYR A 73 8.87 22.41 1.75
N LYS A 74 8.55 23.69 1.58
CA LYS A 74 9.46 24.79 1.90
C LYS A 74 8.90 25.54 3.10
N ASN A 75 9.74 25.79 4.09
CA ASN A 75 9.45 26.67 5.23
C ASN A 75 10.48 27.80 5.22
N ASP A 76 10.02 29.04 5.16
CA ASP A 76 10.83 30.25 5.10
C ASP A 76 11.95 30.21 4.04
N GLY A 77 11.64 29.63 2.87
CA GLY A 77 12.58 29.45 1.76
C GLY A 77 13.53 28.25 1.89
N ALA A 78 13.65 27.64 3.07
CA ALA A 78 14.41 26.43 3.30
C ALA A 78 13.58 25.18 2.96
N LYS A 79 14.24 24.14 2.42
CA LYS A 79 13.63 22.82 2.22
C LYS A 79 13.41 22.15 3.57
N SER A 80 12.22 21.62 3.79
CA SER A 80 11.85 20.87 4.99
C SER A 80 11.06 19.64 4.63
N TYR A 81 10.88 18.73 5.59
CA TYR A 81 10.06 17.55 5.42
C TYR A 81 9.37 17.17 6.72
N SER A 82 8.26 16.48 6.58
CA SER A 82 7.57 15.77 7.68
C SER A 82 7.33 14.33 7.22
N ASN A 83 7.48 13.38 8.11
CA ASN A 83 7.21 11.99 7.83
C ASN A 83 6.18 11.40 8.78
N GLY A 84 5.55 10.33 8.34
CA GLY A 84 4.59 9.59 9.15
C GLY A 84 4.37 8.19 8.58
N CYS A 85 4.41 7.20 9.45
CA CYS A 85 4.12 5.84 9.09
C CYS A 85 2.60 5.59 9.15
N SER A 86 2.06 4.90 8.17
CA SER A 86 0.66 4.48 8.09
C SER A 86 0.57 2.99 7.87
N MET A 87 -0.45 2.35 8.41
CA MET A 87 -0.69 0.91 8.23
C MET A 87 -2.16 0.65 7.99
N GLY A 88 -2.45 -0.40 7.23
CA GLY A 88 -3.80 -0.84 6.95
C GLY A 88 -3.84 -2.00 5.98
N GLY A 89 -4.87 -2.05 5.16
CA GLY A 89 -5.05 -3.15 4.23
C GLY A 89 -5.95 -2.80 3.07
N GLY A 90 -6.11 -3.76 2.16
CA GLY A 90 -6.92 -3.57 0.98
C GLY A 90 -7.30 -4.86 0.29
N LEU A 91 -8.00 -4.69 -0.81
CA LEU A 91 -8.43 -5.74 -1.72
C LEU A 91 -7.92 -5.45 -3.12
N GLY A 92 -7.57 -6.50 -3.83
CA GLY A 92 -7.19 -6.42 -5.23
C GLY A 92 -7.99 -7.41 -6.07
N PHE A 93 -8.32 -6.99 -7.29
CA PHE A 93 -9.02 -7.80 -8.28
C PHE A 93 -8.18 -7.89 -9.55
N LYS A 94 -7.86 -9.10 -9.96
CA LYS A 94 -7.07 -9.40 -11.17
C LYS A 94 -7.97 -9.25 -12.40
N LEU A 95 -7.84 -8.12 -13.13
CA LEU A 95 -8.61 -7.87 -14.35
C LEU A 95 -8.05 -8.61 -15.55
N LEU A 96 -6.73 -8.56 -15.71
CA LEU A 96 -6.02 -9.25 -16.77
C LEU A 96 -4.98 -10.15 -16.13
N ASN A 97 -5.23 -11.43 -16.19
CA ASN A 97 -4.28 -12.45 -15.76
C ASN A 97 -3.85 -13.24 -16.99
N GLY A 98 -2.99 -12.62 -17.80
CA GLY A 98 -2.64 -13.11 -19.12
C GLY A 98 -2.22 -14.59 -19.14
N VAL A 99 -3.10 -15.44 -19.65
CA VAL A 99 -2.87 -16.88 -19.79
C VAL A 99 -1.71 -17.17 -20.76
N LYS A 100 -1.38 -16.25 -21.64
CA LYS A 100 -0.25 -16.28 -22.58
C LYS A 100 0.64 -15.04 -22.56
N GLY A 101 0.32 -14.03 -21.73
CA GLY A 101 1.02 -12.76 -21.70
C GLY A 101 1.84 -12.59 -20.41
N LYS A 102 2.98 -11.94 -20.56
CA LYS A 102 3.82 -11.52 -19.43
C LYS A 102 3.21 -10.35 -18.65
N HIS A 103 2.07 -9.81 -19.10
CA HIS A 103 1.43 -8.63 -18.52
C HIS A 103 0.23 -9.01 -17.67
N ALA A 104 0.07 -8.34 -16.54
CA ALA A 104 -1.12 -8.43 -15.70
C ALA A 104 -1.57 -7.05 -15.26
N LEU A 105 -2.87 -6.92 -14.98
CA LEU A 105 -3.50 -5.68 -14.55
C LEU A 105 -4.46 -5.98 -13.40
N ASP A 106 -4.30 -5.29 -12.29
CA ASP A 106 -5.15 -5.40 -11.13
C ASP A 106 -5.83 -4.05 -10.83
N VAL A 107 -7.07 -4.10 -10.37
CA VAL A 107 -7.71 -2.98 -9.65
C VAL A 107 -7.52 -3.20 -8.17
N ARG A 108 -7.17 -2.15 -7.43
CA ARG A 108 -6.92 -2.20 -5.99
C ARG A 108 -7.68 -1.10 -5.27
N VAL A 109 -8.13 -1.41 -4.08
CA VAL A 109 -8.63 -0.44 -3.11
C VAL A 109 -7.93 -0.69 -1.78
N LYS A 110 -7.52 0.36 -1.09
CA LYS A 110 -6.90 0.24 0.25
C LYS A 110 -7.31 1.35 1.18
N SER A 111 -7.24 1.07 2.46
CA SER A 111 -7.41 2.04 3.54
C SER A 111 -6.26 1.91 4.52
N LEU A 112 -5.62 3.03 4.83
CA LEU A 112 -4.53 3.12 5.78
C LEU A 112 -4.84 4.16 6.84
N SER A 113 -4.30 3.97 8.04
CA SER A 113 -4.39 4.91 9.14
C SER A 113 -3.00 5.19 9.69
N THR A 114 -2.72 6.45 9.97
CA THR A 114 -1.43 6.86 10.52
C THR A 114 -1.20 6.24 11.89
N LEU A 115 -0.01 5.69 12.10
CA LEU A 115 0.44 5.10 13.35
C LEU A 115 1.14 6.14 14.23
N GLY A 116 1.05 5.94 15.55
CA GLY A 116 1.74 6.79 16.52
C GLY A 116 1.12 8.17 16.66
N ASN A 117 1.97 9.15 16.89
CA ASN A 117 1.57 10.53 17.12
C ASN A 117 2.39 11.51 16.24
N PRO A 118 2.35 11.39 14.91
CA PRO A 118 3.00 12.36 14.04
C PRO A 118 2.25 13.68 14.04
N ASP A 119 2.89 14.72 13.52
CA ASP A 119 2.31 16.05 13.43
C ASP A 119 1.04 16.07 12.56
N TRP A 120 0.98 15.20 11.56
CA TRP A 120 -0.18 15.06 10.70
C TRP A 120 -0.77 13.65 10.75
N LYS A 121 -1.84 13.49 11.52
CA LYS A 121 -2.65 12.28 11.59
C LYS A 121 -3.70 12.28 10.49
N ARG A 122 -3.79 11.17 9.75
CA ARG A 122 -4.73 11.04 8.63
C ARG A 122 -5.17 9.59 8.44
N ASN A 123 -6.33 9.43 7.81
CA ASN A 123 -6.70 8.20 7.13
C ASN A 123 -6.49 8.40 5.62
N THR A 124 -6.08 7.36 4.96
CA THR A 124 -5.83 7.37 3.52
C THR A 124 -6.72 6.32 2.86
N TYR A 125 -7.42 6.70 1.83
CA TYR A 125 -8.27 5.82 1.01
C TYR A 125 -7.80 5.91 -0.43
N ASP A 126 -7.38 4.78 -0.99
CA ASP A 126 -6.83 4.72 -2.34
C ASP A 126 -7.65 3.80 -3.22
N ALA A 127 -7.79 4.20 -4.50
CA ALA A 127 -8.23 3.33 -5.59
C ALA A 127 -7.21 3.41 -6.71
N SER A 128 -6.76 2.28 -7.22
CA SER A 128 -5.65 2.25 -8.18
C SER A 128 -5.75 1.12 -9.20
N LEU A 129 -5.00 1.31 -10.29
CA LEU A 129 -4.69 0.32 -11.31
C LEU A 129 -3.21 -0.03 -11.19
N ALA A 130 -2.92 -1.30 -10.98
CA ALA A 130 -1.57 -1.81 -10.89
C ALA A 130 -1.27 -2.72 -12.08
N TRP A 131 -0.36 -2.27 -12.93
CA TRP A 131 0.16 -3.05 -14.05
C TRP A 131 1.51 -3.65 -13.69
N TYR A 132 1.73 -4.92 -14.01
CA TYR A 132 3.00 -5.58 -13.75
C TYR A 132 3.38 -6.59 -14.83
N LEU A 133 4.70 -6.77 -14.96
CA LEU A 133 5.29 -7.80 -15.80
C LEU A 133 5.54 -9.05 -14.97
N LYS A 134 4.92 -10.16 -15.34
CA LYS A 134 5.18 -11.45 -14.70
C LYS A 134 6.56 -11.96 -15.09
N THR A 135 7.41 -12.15 -14.10
CA THR A 135 8.71 -12.80 -14.26
C THR A 135 8.84 -13.91 -13.22
N GLU A 136 9.86 -14.74 -13.35
CA GLU A 136 10.07 -15.89 -12.46
C GLU A 136 10.44 -15.51 -11.03
N LYS A 137 11.08 -14.34 -10.83
CA LYS A 137 11.56 -13.92 -9.51
C LYS A 137 10.99 -12.57 -9.07
N PHE A 138 11.23 -11.53 -9.86
CA PHE A 138 10.82 -10.17 -9.52
C PHE A 138 9.98 -9.59 -10.65
N SER A 139 8.75 -9.24 -10.35
CA SER A 139 7.84 -8.62 -11.29
C SER A 139 7.84 -7.11 -11.10
N PRO A 140 8.40 -6.33 -12.05
CA PRO A 140 8.26 -4.89 -12.03
C PRO A 140 6.79 -4.49 -12.06
N ILE A 141 6.42 -3.49 -11.25
CA ILE A 141 5.07 -2.98 -11.14
C ILE A 141 5.05 -1.46 -11.29
N VAL A 142 4.02 -0.98 -11.96
CA VAL A 142 3.64 0.43 -12.02
C VAL A 142 2.20 0.53 -11.56
N GLU A 143 1.94 1.38 -10.56
CA GLU A 143 0.61 1.61 -10.03
C GLU A 143 0.24 3.07 -10.17
N LEU A 144 -0.90 3.34 -10.83
CA LEU A 144 -1.49 4.66 -10.97
C LEU A 144 -2.81 4.67 -10.20
N GLY A 145 -3.01 5.66 -9.35
CA GLY A 145 -4.20 5.72 -8.53
C GLY A 145 -4.63 7.12 -8.15
N TYR A 146 -5.77 7.15 -7.49
CA TYR A 146 -6.31 8.32 -6.83
C TYR A 146 -6.37 8.04 -5.33
N ARG A 147 -5.86 8.99 -4.55
CA ARG A 147 -5.76 8.94 -3.10
C ARG A 147 -6.60 10.05 -2.49
N TYR A 148 -7.47 9.71 -1.56
CA TYR A 148 -8.16 10.65 -0.70
C TYR A 148 -7.54 10.61 0.71
N LEU A 149 -7.15 11.77 1.20
CA LEU A 149 -6.54 11.98 2.51
C LEU A 149 -7.57 12.65 3.41
N ASP A 150 -8.04 11.92 4.40
CA ASP A 150 -8.93 12.39 5.44
C ASP A 150 -8.09 12.80 6.67
N SER A 151 -7.90 14.10 6.83
CA SER A 151 -7.08 14.66 7.89
C SER A 151 -7.78 14.51 9.25
N ARG A 152 -7.07 13.98 10.21
CA ARG A 152 -7.49 13.94 11.62
C ARG A 152 -6.76 14.98 12.47
N THR A 153 -6.05 15.90 11.83
CA THR A 153 -5.31 17.00 12.48
C THR A 153 -6.05 18.30 12.25
N LYS A 154 -6.35 19.00 13.34
CA LYS A 154 -7.05 20.29 13.28
C LYS A 154 -6.25 21.31 12.47
N GLY A 155 -6.92 22.00 11.55
CA GLY A 155 -6.28 23.03 10.71
C GLY A 155 -5.63 22.51 9.45
N ILE A 156 -5.72 21.21 9.16
CA ILE A 156 -5.29 20.62 7.89
C ILE A 156 -6.52 20.05 7.18
N ASP A 157 -6.80 20.54 5.98
CA ASP A 157 -7.97 20.15 5.21
C ASP A 157 -7.80 18.77 4.56
N ASN A 158 -8.92 18.11 4.32
CA ASN A 158 -8.99 16.91 3.52
C ASN A 158 -8.70 17.24 2.05
N TYR A 159 -7.98 16.38 1.36
CA TYR A 159 -7.78 16.55 -0.07
C TYR A 159 -7.59 15.22 -0.80
N GLY A 160 -7.79 15.25 -2.11
CA GLY A 160 -7.52 14.14 -2.97
C GLY A 160 -6.47 14.47 -4.02
N ASN A 161 -5.66 13.49 -4.40
CA ASN A 161 -4.69 13.65 -5.46
C ASN A 161 -4.48 12.34 -6.25
N ALA A 162 -4.02 12.49 -7.48
CA ALA A 162 -3.49 11.37 -8.26
C ALA A 162 -2.07 11.06 -7.79
N TYR A 163 -1.70 9.78 -7.83
CA TYR A 163 -0.34 9.33 -7.51
C TYR A 163 0.13 8.27 -8.50
N LEU A 164 1.44 8.17 -8.62
CA LEU A 164 2.14 7.14 -9.38
C LEU A 164 3.17 6.46 -8.48
N THR A 165 3.19 5.14 -8.48
CA THR A 165 4.23 4.36 -7.81
C THR A 165 4.88 3.38 -8.78
N ILE A 166 6.15 3.09 -8.54
CA ILE A 166 6.91 2.04 -9.19
C ILE A 166 7.44 1.10 -8.13
N GLY A 167 7.54 -0.17 -8.45
CA GLY A 167 7.98 -1.15 -7.45
C GLY A 167 8.34 -2.49 -8.05
N LEU A 168 8.56 -3.42 -7.13
CA LEU A 168 8.86 -4.81 -7.41
C LEU A 168 7.96 -5.71 -6.58
N ARG A 169 7.40 -6.71 -7.22
CA ARG A 169 6.65 -7.82 -6.60
C ARG A 169 7.51 -9.08 -6.65
N TYR A 170 7.58 -9.78 -5.50
CA TYR A 170 8.24 -11.06 -5.32
C TYR A 170 7.27 -12.12 -4.84
#